data_aeb1380c3d039fccfa40f15f25b82c39
#
_entry.id   aeb1380c3d039fccfa40f15f25b82c39
#
_cell.length_a   1.000
_cell.length_b   1.000
_cell.length_c   1.000
_cell.angle_alpha   90.00
_cell.angle_beta   90.00
_cell.angle_gamma   90.00
#
_symmetry.space_group_name_H-M   'P 1'
#
loop_
_entity.id
_entity.type
_entity.pdbx_description
1 polymer ?
#
loop_
_entity_poly.entity_id
_entity_poly.type
_entity_poly.pdbx_seq_one_letter_code
_entity_poly.pdbx_strand_id
1 'polypeptide(L)'
;MVVKIPFGKRENEIVHISEITNDERGIKCNCVCVNCGERLVAKIGGNKKTRHFAHYNECICNGGLESALHLFAKDIFNKRKEIMIPSLYIKFCNYSFQRSDIELSSKEGYGAYFECKSLKKNKDYNYLNINYDVKTICREQKLKFDKVEIEKVIGDIKPDIILTVSNRKLLVEIAVTHFIDDKKRDKINKMGLSTIEIDLSEYKEKFNTLDKKYLEDIIVNKVENKMWIYNEKCEKAVEYILQQNIYQYEKMKEKIERNIKIKKEQDIRR
;
A
#
# COMPACT_ATOMS: atom_id res chain seq x y z
N MET A 1 27.51 -15.78 -6.14
CA MET A 1 27.60 -14.51 -5.35
C MET A 1 27.08 -14.81 -3.96
N VAL A 2 27.85 -14.57 -2.90
CA VAL A 2 27.41 -14.85 -1.52
C VAL A 2 26.33 -13.86 -1.15
N VAL A 3 25.13 -14.35 -0.85
CA VAL A 3 24.00 -13.52 -0.41
C VAL A 3 24.32 -12.91 0.94
N LYS A 4 24.30 -11.57 1.02
CA LYS A 4 24.50 -10.85 2.27
C LYS A 4 23.14 -10.73 2.98
N ILE A 5 23.01 -11.39 4.13
CA ILE A 5 21.76 -11.44 4.89
C ILE A 5 21.86 -10.44 6.05
N PRO A 6 20.92 -9.46 6.17
CA PRO A 6 20.96 -8.48 7.27
C PRO A 6 20.38 -9.01 8.58
N PHE A 7 19.54 -10.05 8.54
CA PHE A 7 18.84 -10.60 9.69
C PHE A 7 19.12 -12.08 9.89
N GLY A 8 19.20 -12.48 11.15
CA GLY A 8 19.16 -13.87 11.59
C GLY A 8 18.08 -14.10 12.62
N LYS A 9 17.75 -15.34 12.91
CA LYS A 9 16.89 -15.73 14.00
C LYS A 9 17.75 -16.34 15.11
N ARG A 10 17.60 -15.84 16.34
CA ARG A 10 18.22 -16.40 17.54
C ARG A 10 17.09 -16.71 18.53
N GLU A 11 16.94 -17.96 18.89
CA GLU A 11 15.78 -18.44 19.62
C GLU A 11 14.48 -18.09 18.90
N ASN A 12 13.66 -17.18 19.45
CA ASN A 12 12.41 -16.73 18.84
C ASN A 12 12.47 -15.28 18.36
N GLU A 13 13.64 -14.61 18.40
CA GLU A 13 13.79 -13.21 18.05
C GLU A 13 14.52 -13.02 16.71
N ILE A 14 14.11 -12.00 15.98
CA ILE A 14 14.81 -11.53 14.78
C ILE A 14 15.90 -10.55 15.22
N VAL A 15 17.14 -10.91 14.90
CA VAL A 15 18.34 -10.14 15.23
C VAL A 15 18.88 -9.50 13.96
N HIS A 16 19.05 -8.18 13.97
CA HIS A 16 19.73 -7.47 12.89
C HIS A 16 21.25 -7.53 13.08
N ILE A 17 22.00 -7.55 11.99
CA ILE A 17 23.48 -7.65 12.05
C ILE A 17 24.14 -6.48 12.81
N SER A 18 23.49 -5.32 12.91
CA SER A 18 23.97 -4.18 13.71
C SER A 18 23.97 -4.45 15.23
N GLU A 19 23.13 -5.38 15.67
CA GLU A 19 23.01 -5.75 17.11
C GLU A 19 24.10 -6.73 17.56
N ILE A 20 24.83 -7.33 16.61
CA ILE A 20 25.88 -8.30 16.91
C ILE A 20 27.13 -7.59 17.41
N THR A 21 27.55 -7.94 18.62
CA THR A 21 28.77 -7.42 19.26
C THR A 21 30.04 -8.14 18.76
N ASN A 22 31.21 -7.60 19.08
CA ASN A 22 32.48 -8.22 18.69
C ASN A 22 32.67 -9.62 19.30
N ASP A 23 32.17 -9.86 20.52
CA ASP A 23 32.26 -11.13 21.23
C ASP A 23 31.36 -12.21 20.59
N GLU A 24 30.31 -11.78 19.88
CA GLU A 24 29.38 -12.65 19.16
C GLU A 24 29.77 -12.87 17.69
N ARG A 25 30.95 -12.40 17.27
CA ARG A 25 31.45 -12.54 15.90
C ARG A 25 31.53 -14.02 15.46
N GLY A 26 31.26 -14.25 14.18
CA GLY A 26 31.36 -15.57 13.59
C GLY A 26 30.18 -16.45 13.98
N ILE A 27 30.43 -17.71 14.30
CA ILE A 27 29.41 -18.68 14.72
C ILE A 27 28.89 -18.42 16.15
N LYS A 28 29.59 -17.59 16.92
CA LYS A 28 29.18 -17.24 18.29
C LYS A 28 27.89 -16.44 18.33
N CYS A 29 27.45 -15.84 17.21
CA CYS A 29 26.17 -15.13 17.14
C CYS A 29 24.97 -16.06 17.43
N ASN A 30 25.16 -17.38 17.34
CA ASN A 30 24.13 -18.40 17.55
C ASN A 30 22.83 -18.12 16.77
N CYS A 31 22.97 -17.60 15.54
CA CYS A 31 21.84 -17.29 14.67
C CYS A 31 21.66 -18.34 13.59
N VAL A 32 20.42 -18.52 13.16
CA VAL A 32 20.04 -19.35 12.01
C VAL A 32 19.33 -18.50 10.95
N CYS A 33 19.40 -18.97 9.72
CA CYS A 33 18.68 -18.35 8.60
C CYS A 33 17.17 -18.50 8.79
N VAL A 34 16.43 -17.42 8.68
CA VAL A 34 14.97 -17.43 8.83
C VAL A 34 14.24 -18.19 7.74
N ASN A 35 14.87 -18.37 6.57
CA ASN A 35 14.27 -19.04 5.42
C ASN A 35 14.58 -20.55 5.38
N CYS A 36 15.86 -20.94 5.54
CA CYS A 36 16.27 -22.32 5.39
C CYS A 36 16.68 -23.01 6.70
N GLY A 37 16.73 -22.28 7.82
CA GLY A 37 17.14 -22.81 9.12
C GLY A 37 18.65 -23.08 9.27
N GLU A 38 19.45 -22.91 8.19
CA GLU A 38 20.91 -23.12 8.24
C GLU A 38 21.58 -22.15 9.19
N ARG A 39 22.61 -22.61 9.88
CA ARG A 39 23.43 -21.82 10.81
C ARG A 39 24.07 -20.64 10.10
N LEU A 40 24.09 -19.49 10.76
CA LEU A 40 24.68 -18.26 10.24
C LEU A 40 25.99 -17.92 10.91
N VAL A 41 26.85 -17.23 10.14
CA VAL A 41 28.13 -16.66 10.57
C VAL A 41 28.03 -15.14 10.49
N ALA A 42 28.20 -14.45 11.60
CA ALA A 42 28.23 -12.99 11.63
C ALA A 42 29.57 -12.44 11.11
N LYS A 43 29.54 -11.80 9.96
CA LYS A 43 30.68 -11.12 9.32
C LYS A 43 30.67 -9.63 9.71
N ILE A 44 31.27 -9.29 10.85
CA ILE A 44 31.24 -7.95 11.42
C ILE A 44 32.61 -7.25 11.48
N GLY A 45 33.69 -7.93 11.04
CA GLY A 45 35.04 -7.40 11.10
C GLY A 45 35.52 -6.75 9.81
N GLY A 46 36.18 -5.61 9.95
CA GLY A 46 36.89 -4.90 8.87
C GLY A 46 36.22 -3.57 8.49
N ASN A 47 37.02 -2.49 8.44
CA ASN A 47 36.55 -1.11 8.14
C ASN A 47 36.10 -0.92 6.69
N LYS A 48 36.29 -1.91 5.81
CA LYS A 48 35.97 -1.82 4.36
C LYS A 48 34.85 -2.75 3.89
N LYS A 49 34.28 -3.60 4.74
CA LYS A 49 33.25 -4.58 4.34
C LYS A 49 31.97 -4.37 5.10
N THR A 50 30.86 -4.30 4.36
CA THR A 50 29.52 -4.24 4.93
C THR A 50 29.26 -5.42 5.88
N ARG A 51 28.79 -5.16 7.09
CA ARG A 51 28.40 -6.16 8.07
C ARG A 51 27.21 -6.98 7.52
N HIS A 52 27.26 -8.30 7.65
CA HIS A 52 26.20 -9.19 7.19
C HIS A 52 26.31 -10.57 7.83
N PHE A 53 25.23 -11.32 7.83
CA PHE A 53 25.26 -12.76 8.05
C PHE A 53 25.54 -13.50 6.73
N ALA A 54 26.23 -14.61 6.83
CA ALA A 54 26.42 -15.57 5.75
C ALA A 54 26.09 -16.98 6.28
N HIS A 55 25.65 -17.88 5.41
CA HIS A 55 25.46 -19.28 5.80
C HIS A 55 26.79 -19.90 6.20
N TYR A 56 26.76 -20.77 7.21
CA TYR A 56 27.95 -21.50 7.66
C TYR A 56 28.36 -22.52 6.61
N ASN A 57 27.42 -23.33 6.14
CA ASN A 57 27.61 -24.26 5.04
C ASN A 57 27.12 -23.64 3.73
N GLU A 58 27.67 -24.11 2.60
CA GLU A 58 27.14 -23.73 1.29
C GLU A 58 25.74 -24.32 1.14
N CYS A 59 24.75 -23.44 0.97
CA CYS A 59 23.37 -23.81 0.71
C CYS A 59 22.77 -22.92 -0.37
N ILE A 60 21.83 -23.46 -1.14
CA ILE A 60 21.02 -22.71 -2.09
C ILE A 60 19.84 -22.14 -1.30
N CYS A 61 19.97 -20.88 -0.86
CA CYS A 61 18.92 -20.17 -0.14
C CYS A 61 18.46 -18.97 -0.97
N ASN A 62 17.40 -19.16 -1.74
CA ASN A 62 16.77 -18.10 -2.50
C ASN A 62 15.63 -17.50 -1.65
N GLY A 63 15.71 -16.22 -1.28
CA GLY A 63 14.64 -15.55 -0.52
C GLY A 63 14.93 -15.28 0.95
N GLY A 64 16.14 -15.58 1.46
CA GLY A 64 16.48 -15.33 2.87
C GLY A 64 16.31 -13.87 3.32
N LEU A 65 16.53 -12.89 2.43
CA LEU A 65 16.33 -11.48 2.71
C LEU A 65 14.83 -11.13 2.83
N GLU A 66 14.03 -11.55 1.86
CA GLU A 66 12.58 -11.24 1.82
C GLU A 66 11.87 -11.87 3.02
N SER A 67 12.08 -13.16 3.29
CA SER A 67 11.54 -13.86 4.46
C SER A 67 11.95 -13.18 5.77
N ALA A 68 13.21 -12.73 5.87
CA ALA A 68 13.70 -12.03 7.05
C ALA A 68 13.03 -10.68 7.28
N LEU A 69 12.80 -9.92 6.20
CA LEU A 69 12.12 -8.62 6.28
C LEU A 69 10.64 -8.77 6.61
N HIS A 70 9.97 -9.76 6.04
CA HIS A 70 8.59 -10.08 6.41
C HIS A 70 8.48 -10.43 7.89
N LEU A 71 9.36 -11.28 8.42
CA LEU A 71 9.37 -11.62 9.85
C LEU A 71 9.72 -10.42 10.73
N PHE A 72 10.67 -9.59 10.30
CA PHE A 72 11.04 -8.37 11.01
C PHE A 72 9.86 -7.38 11.09
N ALA A 73 9.18 -7.13 9.97
CA ALA A 73 7.99 -6.27 9.96
C ALA A 73 6.88 -6.79 10.89
N LYS A 74 6.68 -8.11 10.89
CA LYS A 74 5.72 -8.79 11.78
C LYS A 74 6.06 -8.59 13.26
N ASP A 75 7.34 -8.73 13.63
CA ASP A 75 7.82 -8.51 15.00
C ASP A 75 7.61 -7.05 15.44
N ILE A 76 7.90 -6.09 14.54
CA ILE A 76 7.65 -4.67 14.78
C ILE A 76 6.18 -4.40 15.08
N PHE A 77 5.26 -4.87 14.25
CA PHE A 77 3.83 -4.62 14.45
C PHE A 77 3.30 -5.28 15.72
N ASN A 78 3.81 -6.44 16.11
CA ASN A 78 3.48 -7.05 17.38
C ASN A 78 3.89 -6.19 18.59
N LYS A 79 5.04 -5.51 18.50
CA LYS A 79 5.60 -4.68 19.58
C LYS A 79 4.99 -3.27 19.60
N ARG A 80 4.88 -2.61 18.46
CA ARG A 80 4.54 -1.19 18.34
C ARG A 80 3.03 -0.91 18.42
N LYS A 81 2.19 -1.82 17.95
CA LYS A 81 0.72 -1.67 17.92
C LYS A 81 0.25 -0.38 17.24
N GLU A 82 1.05 0.18 16.34
CA GLU A 82 0.75 1.40 15.60
C GLU A 82 1.41 1.40 14.21
N ILE A 83 0.80 2.13 13.28
CA ILE A 83 1.31 2.37 11.92
C ILE A 83 0.84 3.73 11.43
N MET A 84 1.70 4.48 10.74
CA MET A 84 1.29 5.63 9.95
C MET A 84 0.64 5.16 8.65
N ILE A 85 -0.55 5.65 8.36
CA ILE A 85 -1.25 5.38 7.11
C ILE A 85 -1.22 6.62 6.21
N PRO A 86 -1.06 6.45 4.88
CA PRO A 86 -1.02 7.57 3.95
C PRO A 86 -2.40 8.19 3.75
N SER A 87 -2.40 9.45 3.35
CA SER A 87 -3.61 10.14 2.89
C SER A 87 -4.21 9.43 1.69
N LEU A 88 -5.53 9.61 1.50
CA LEU A 88 -6.26 9.14 0.33
C LEU A 88 -7.30 10.16 -0.08
N TYR A 89 -7.22 10.61 -1.32
CA TYR A 89 -8.10 11.58 -1.95
C TYR A 89 -8.72 10.99 -3.21
N ILE A 90 -9.96 11.36 -3.48
CA ILE A 90 -10.67 11.08 -4.74
C ILE A 90 -10.74 12.38 -5.51
N LYS A 91 -10.22 12.38 -6.74
CA LYS A 91 -10.36 13.49 -7.69
C LYS A 91 -11.36 13.10 -8.76
N PHE A 92 -12.29 13.96 -9.04
CA PHE A 92 -13.39 13.72 -9.99
C PHE A 92 -13.90 15.04 -10.57
N CYS A 93 -14.81 14.95 -11.53
CA CYS A 93 -15.55 16.10 -12.03
C CYS A 93 -17.03 15.72 -12.17
N ASN A 94 -17.87 16.71 -12.46
CA ASN A 94 -19.31 16.52 -12.65
C ASN A 94 -19.67 15.65 -13.88
N TYR A 95 -18.68 15.29 -14.72
CA TYR A 95 -18.80 14.34 -15.84
C TYR A 95 -18.09 13.00 -15.58
N SER A 96 -17.74 12.70 -14.35
CA SER A 96 -17.22 11.38 -13.97
C SER A 96 -18.39 10.40 -13.83
N PHE A 97 -18.62 9.56 -14.83
CA PHE A 97 -19.74 8.61 -14.90
C PHE A 97 -19.32 7.15 -14.72
N GLN A 98 -18.03 6.87 -14.78
CA GLN A 98 -17.49 5.52 -14.65
C GLN A 98 -16.23 5.52 -13.78
N ARG A 99 -15.87 4.36 -13.25
CA ARG A 99 -14.71 4.21 -12.35
C ARG A 99 -13.40 4.78 -12.92
N SER A 100 -13.20 4.66 -14.22
CA SER A 100 -12.02 5.16 -14.92
C SER A 100 -11.95 6.69 -15.05
N ASP A 101 -13.02 7.41 -14.71
CA ASP A 101 -13.07 8.87 -14.63
C ASP A 101 -12.66 9.41 -13.25
N ILE A 102 -12.34 8.51 -12.33
CA ILE A 102 -11.95 8.83 -10.96
C ILE A 102 -10.46 8.60 -10.81
N GLU A 103 -9.74 9.59 -10.28
CA GLU A 103 -8.34 9.46 -9.89
C GLU A 103 -8.22 9.34 -8.37
N LEU A 104 -7.43 8.36 -7.91
CA LEU A 104 -7.03 8.24 -6.51
C LEU A 104 -5.63 8.83 -6.33
N SER A 105 -5.44 9.59 -5.27
CA SER A 105 -4.17 10.27 -4.99
C SER A 105 -3.84 10.25 -3.50
N SER A 106 -2.56 10.12 -3.17
CA SER A 106 -2.05 10.32 -1.81
C SER A 106 -1.75 11.80 -1.50
N LYS A 107 -1.82 12.68 -2.51
CA LYS A 107 -1.51 14.10 -2.37
C LYS A 107 -2.78 14.92 -2.54
N GLU A 108 -3.04 15.83 -1.58
CA GLU A 108 -4.03 16.88 -1.71
C GLU A 108 -3.53 17.89 -2.76
N GLY A 109 -4.35 18.21 -3.74
CA GLY A 109 -4.01 19.26 -4.70
C GLY A 109 -4.87 19.25 -5.94
N TYR A 110 -5.30 20.44 -6.34
CA TYR A 110 -6.01 20.73 -7.58
C TYR A 110 -5.07 20.83 -8.81
N GLY A 111 -3.76 20.66 -8.62
CA GLY A 111 -2.74 21.15 -9.55
C GLY A 111 -2.33 20.24 -10.69
N ALA A 112 -2.83 19.02 -10.81
CA ALA A 112 -2.60 18.21 -11.99
C ALA A 112 -3.93 18.01 -12.69
N TYR A 113 -4.00 18.35 -13.97
CA TYR A 113 -5.14 18.06 -14.82
C TYR A 113 -5.45 16.58 -14.72
N PHE A 114 -6.46 16.27 -13.95
CA PHE A 114 -7.02 14.95 -13.87
C PHE A 114 -7.79 14.69 -15.16
N GLU A 115 -7.52 13.58 -15.76
CA GLU A 115 -8.06 13.23 -17.07
C GLU A 115 -9.37 12.44 -16.95
N CYS A 116 -10.50 13.12 -17.03
CA CYS A 116 -11.80 12.45 -17.10
C CYS A 116 -12.01 11.84 -18.50
N LYS A 117 -12.00 10.50 -18.59
CA LYS A 117 -12.11 9.77 -19.85
C LYS A 117 -13.46 9.96 -20.53
N SER A 118 -14.53 10.14 -19.77
CA SER A 118 -15.87 10.42 -20.31
C SER A 118 -15.91 11.76 -21.04
N LEU A 119 -15.18 12.77 -20.58
CA LEU A 119 -15.07 14.06 -21.25
C LEU A 119 -14.37 13.96 -22.60
N LYS A 120 -13.29 13.21 -22.71
CA LYS A 120 -12.54 13.05 -23.96
C LYS A 120 -13.35 12.44 -25.11
N LYS A 121 -14.39 11.70 -24.80
CA LYS A 121 -15.29 11.10 -25.81
C LYS A 121 -16.32 12.10 -26.34
N ASN A 122 -16.49 13.25 -25.72
CA ASN A 122 -17.48 14.25 -26.12
C ASN A 122 -16.85 15.30 -27.04
N LYS A 123 -17.33 15.39 -28.28
CA LYS A 123 -16.83 16.35 -29.27
C LYS A 123 -17.07 17.83 -28.89
N ASP A 124 -18.06 18.08 -28.04
CA ASP A 124 -18.44 19.43 -27.56
C ASP A 124 -17.75 19.81 -26.24
N TYR A 125 -16.63 19.20 -25.94
CA TYR A 125 -15.84 19.37 -24.71
C TYR A 125 -15.62 20.84 -24.31
N ASN A 126 -15.35 21.71 -25.29
CA ASN A 126 -15.02 23.13 -25.05
C ASN A 126 -16.18 23.98 -24.57
N TYR A 127 -17.43 23.47 -24.65
CA TYR A 127 -18.65 24.19 -24.25
C TYR A 127 -19.25 23.66 -22.94
N LEU A 128 -18.64 22.64 -22.34
CA LEU A 128 -19.14 22.06 -21.11
C LEU A 128 -18.66 22.86 -19.89
N ASN A 129 -19.57 23.09 -18.97
CA ASN A 129 -19.21 23.65 -17.64
C ASN A 129 -18.64 22.51 -16.78
N ILE A 130 -17.32 22.37 -16.76
CA ILE A 130 -16.64 21.31 -16.03
C ILE A 130 -16.21 21.83 -14.67
N ASN A 131 -16.74 21.20 -13.63
CA ASN A 131 -16.35 21.45 -12.25
C ASN A 131 -15.54 20.26 -11.72
N TYR A 132 -14.29 20.51 -11.37
CA TYR A 132 -13.41 19.53 -10.73
C TYR A 132 -13.54 19.63 -9.21
N ASP A 133 -13.52 18.51 -8.53
CA ASP A 133 -13.60 18.44 -7.09
C ASP A 133 -12.64 17.37 -6.53
N VAL A 134 -12.29 17.53 -5.25
CA VAL A 134 -11.43 16.62 -4.51
C VAL A 134 -12.09 16.24 -3.19
N LYS A 135 -12.37 14.95 -3.02
CA LYS A 135 -12.92 14.43 -1.77
C LYS A 135 -11.84 13.75 -0.94
N THR A 136 -11.64 14.24 0.28
CA THR A 136 -10.76 13.60 1.26
C THR A 136 -11.43 12.35 1.83
N ILE A 137 -10.79 11.19 1.72
CA ILE A 137 -11.23 9.92 2.30
C ILE A 137 -10.57 9.70 3.66
N CYS A 138 -9.28 9.88 3.72
CA CYS A 138 -8.52 9.93 4.96
C CYS A 138 -7.33 10.88 4.81
N ARG A 139 -6.92 11.47 5.92
CA ARG A 139 -5.66 12.21 6.03
C ARG A 139 -4.58 11.25 6.54
N GLU A 140 -3.34 11.59 6.28
CA GLU A 140 -2.20 10.94 6.91
C GLU A 140 -2.38 10.96 8.43
N GLN A 141 -2.28 9.81 9.04
CA GLN A 141 -2.47 9.68 10.49
C GLN A 141 -1.85 8.42 11.05
N LYS A 142 -1.57 8.47 12.34
CA LYS A 142 -1.17 7.31 13.12
C LYS A 142 -2.42 6.47 13.45
N LEU A 143 -2.40 5.22 13.02
CA LEU A 143 -3.43 4.24 13.31
C LEU A 143 -2.94 3.30 14.40
N LYS A 144 -3.68 3.22 15.52
CA LYS A 144 -3.46 2.21 16.55
C LYS A 144 -4.35 1.01 16.28
N PHE A 145 -3.85 -0.19 16.60
CA PHE A 145 -4.58 -1.43 16.41
C PHE A 145 -4.49 -2.34 17.62
N ASP A 146 -5.53 -3.16 17.79
CA ASP A 146 -5.72 -3.99 19.00
C ASP A 146 -5.02 -5.33 18.84
N LYS A 147 -5.07 -5.93 17.64
CA LYS A 147 -4.60 -7.28 17.34
C LYS A 147 -3.79 -7.33 16.06
N VAL A 148 -2.78 -8.20 16.05
CA VAL A 148 -1.97 -8.56 14.87
C VAL A 148 -2.12 -10.07 14.65
N GLU A 149 -2.43 -10.46 13.43
CA GLU A 149 -2.42 -11.85 12.98
C GLU A 149 -1.46 -11.95 11.79
N ILE A 150 -0.59 -12.95 11.82
CA ILE A 150 0.51 -13.11 10.87
C ILE A 150 0.21 -14.30 9.98
N GLU A 151 0.38 -14.12 8.65
CA GLU A 151 0.24 -15.17 7.64
C GLU A 151 -1.05 -16.00 7.78
N LYS A 152 -2.09 -15.39 8.30
CA LYS A 152 -3.39 -16.05 8.46
C LYS A 152 -4.18 -15.97 7.16
N VAL A 153 -4.68 -17.10 6.72
CA VAL A 153 -5.59 -17.15 5.56
C VAL A 153 -6.89 -16.44 5.90
N ILE A 154 -7.34 -15.59 4.97
CA ILE A 154 -8.64 -14.93 5.01
C ILE A 154 -9.28 -15.02 3.62
N GLY A 155 -10.41 -15.72 3.52
CA GLY A 155 -10.97 -16.05 2.21
C GLY A 155 -9.95 -16.79 1.34
N ASP A 156 -9.73 -16.28 0.13
CA ASP A 156 -8.85 -16.88 -0.88
C ASP A 156 -7.43 -16.30 -0.91
N ILE A 157 -7.05 -15.52 0.13
CA ILE A 157 -5.74 -14.88 0.21
C ILE A 157 -5.05 -15.17 1.54
N LYS A 158 -3.73 -15.10 1.54
CA LYS A 158 -2.87 -15.14 2.72
C LYS A 158 -2.07 -13.84 2.75
N PRO A 159 -2.56 -12.79 3.42
CA PRO A 159 -1.82 -11.56 3.61
C PRO A 159 -0.65 -11.77 4.57
N ASP A 160 0.39 -10.94 4.45
CA ASP A 160 1.52 -10.98 5.36
C ASP A 160 1.08 -10.69 6.79
N ILE A 161 0.24 -9.67 6.96
CA ILE A 161 -0.21 -9.19 8.26
C ILE A 161 -1.69 -8.76 8.18
N ILE A 162 -2.46 -9.12 9.20
CA ILE A 162 -3.80 -8.62 9.42
C ILE A 162 -3.81 -7.80 10.71
N LEU A 163 -4.11 -6.53 10.62
CA LEU A 163 -4.30 -5.64 11.76
C LEU A 163 -5.79 -5.53 12.06
N THR A 164 -6.17 -5.63 13.33
CA THR A 164 -7.55 -5.36 13.78
C THR A 164 -7.61 -3.98 14.43
N VAL A 165 -8.45 -3.11 13.87
CA VAL A 165 -8.65 -1.73 14.29
C VAL A 165 -10.13 -1.52 14.59
N SER A 166 -10.51 -1.37 15.85
CA SER A 166 -11.92 -1.18 16.24
C SER A 166 -12.87 -2.18 15.55
N ASN A 167 -12.55 -3.47 15.62
CA ASN A 167 -13.27 -4.59 14.98
C ASN A 167 -13.24 -4.64 13.45
N ARG A 168 -12.49 -3.75 12.77
CA ARG A 168 -12.28 -3.79 11.32
C ARG A 168 -10.91 -4.35 11.01
N LYS A 169 -10.79 -5.03 9.88
CA LYS A 169 -9.52 -5.58 9.42
C LYS A 169 -8.86 -4.62 8.43
N LEU A 170 -7.55 -4.43 8.62
CA LEU A 170 -6.66 -3.79 7.68
C LEU A 170 -5.60 -4.82 7.30
N LEU A 171 -5.52 -5.17 6.04
CA LEU A 171 -4.47 -6.04 5.52
C LEU A 171 -3.23 -5.22 5.23
N VAL A 172 -2.06 -5.76 5.55
CA VAL A 172 -0.77 -5.16 5.22
C VAL A 172 0.07 -6.19 4.48
N GLU A 173 0.57 -5.78 3.33
CA GLU A 173 1.50 -6.53 2.49
C GLU A 173 2.86 -5.85 2.50
N ILE A 174 3.93 -6.63 2.46
CA ILE A 174 5.31 -6.14 2.49
C ILE A 174 5.96 -6.45 1.13
N ALA A 175 6.18 -5.45 0.31
CA ALA A 175 6.85 -5.59 -0.97
C ALA A 175 8.36 -5.32 -0.83
N VAL A 176 9.19 -6.29 -1.18
CA VAL A 176 10.66 -6.16 -1.22
C VAL A 176 11.18 -6.40 -2.63
N THR A 177 10.78 -7.52 -3.24
CA THR A 177 11.13 -7.92 -4.60
C THR A 177 9.91 -8.14 -5.47
N HIS A 178 8.78 -8.45 -4.85
CA HIS A 178 7.51 -8.71 -5.50
C HIS A 178 6.44 -7.83 -4.91
N PHE A 179 5.71 -7.15 -5.78
CA PHE A 179 4.53 -6.36 -5.45
C PHE A 179 3.27 -7.21 -5.59
N ILE A 180 2.17 -6.74 -5.03
CA ILE A 180 0.86 -7.38 -5.22
C ILE A 180 0.55 -7.45 -6.72
N ASP A 181 0.36 -8.65 -7.24
CA ASP A 181 -0.06 -8.89 -8.62
C ASP A 181 -1.56 -8.58 -8.83
N ASP A 182 -1.97 -8.52 -10.11
CA ASP A 182 -3.36 -8.21 -10.47
C ASP A 182 -4.33 -9.26 -9.93
N LYS A 183 -3.94 -10.54 -9.88
CA LYS A 183 -4.80 -11.63 -9.37
C LYS A 183 -5.07 -11.46 -7.87
N LYS A 184 -4.04 -11.13 -7.08
CA LYS A 184 -4.19 -10.87 -5.63
C LYS A 184 -4.96 -9.60 -5.39
N ARG A 185 -4.72 -8.55 -6.19
CA ARG A 185 -5.47 -7.29 -6.16
C ARG A 185 -6.96 -7.51 -6.43
N ASP A 186 -7.32 -8.29 -7.45
CA ASP A 186 -8.71 -8.63 -7.76
C ASP A 186 -9.40 -9.39 -6.62
N LYS A 187 -8.71 -10.30 -5.96
CA LYS A 187 -9.24 -11.01 -4.80
C LYS A 187 -9.50 -10.06 -3.63
N ILE A 188 -8.55 -9.16 -3.34
CA ILE A 188 -8.68 -8.13 -2.31
C ILE A 188 -9.91 -7.25 -2.58
N ASN A 189 -10.05 -6.77 -3.83
CA ASN A 189 -11.18 -5.95 -4.26
C ASN A 189 -12.52 -6.67 -4.07
N LYS A 190 -12.62 -7.93 -4.50
CA LYS A 190 -13.84 -8.75 -4.33
C LYS A 190 -14.20 -9.00 -2.87
N MET A 191 -13.20 -9.13 -2.00
CA MET A 191 -13.40 -9.32 -0.56
C MET A 191 -13.77 -8.02 0.16
N GLY A 192 -13.56 -6.85 -0.46
CA GLY A 192 -13.86 -5.55 0.14
C GLY A 192 -13.02 -5.22 1.37
N LEU A 193 -11.82 -5.78 1.50
CA LEU A 193 -10.96 -5.60 2.66
C LEU A 193 -9.92 -4.51 2.42
N SER A 194 -9.95 -3.46 3.25
CA SER A 194 -8.94 -2.39 3.19
C SER A 194 -7.54 -2.97 3.31
N THR A 195 -6.67 -2.60 2.37
CA THR A 195 -5.33 -3.17 2.23
C THR A 195 -4.32 -2.08 1.91
N ILE A 196 -3.18 -2.11 2.60
CA ILE A 196 -2.01 -1.26 2.36
C ILE A 196 -0.84 -2.15 1.95
N GLU A 197 -0.09 -1.73 0.94
CA GLU A 197 1.23 -2.29 0.60
C GLU A 197 2.32 -1.37 1.12
N ILE A 198 3.33 -1.93 1.79
CA ILE A 198 4.54 -1.22 2.25
C ILE A 198 5.67 -1.59 1.32
N ASP A 199 6.12 -0.64 0.53
CA ASP A 199 7.23 -0.80 -0.40
C ASP A 199 8.58 -0.62 0.31
N LEU A 200 9.34 -1.69 0.40
CA LEU A 200 10.70 -1.73 0.93
C LEU A 200 11.76 -1.97 -0.17
N SER A 201 11.37 -1.96 -1.44
CA SER A 201 12.26 -2.28 -2.57
C SER A 201 13.45 -1.32 -2.68
N GLU A 202 13.26 -0.03 -2.39
CA GLU A 202 14.31 1.00 -2.38
C GLU A 202 15.43 0.68 -1.38
N TYR A 203 15.12 -0.06 -0.31
CA TYR A 203 16.06 -0.37 0.76
C TYR A 203 16.79 -1.70 0.55
N LYS A 204 16.41 -2.49 -0.47
CA LYS A 204 16.93 -3.85 -0.72
C LYS A 204 18.46 -3.95 -0.63
N GLU A 205 19.17 -3.02 -1.25
CA GLU A 205 20.63 -3.02 -1.25
C GLU A 205 21.23 -2.36 0.01
N LYS A 206 20.42 -1.69 0.82
CA LYS A 206 20.84 -0.89 1.97
C LYS A 206 20.60 -1.59 3.32
N PHE A 207 19.82 -2.67 3.38
CA PHE A 207 19.43 -3.32 4.64
C PHE A 207 20.60 -3.70 5.56
N ASN A 208 21.77 -4.01 4.99
CA ASN A 208 22.96 -4.34 5.77
C ASN A 208 23.69 -3.11 6.35
N THR A 209 23.33 -1.91 5.89
CA THR A 209 23.97 -0.64 6.30
C THR A 209 23.08 0.19 7.20
N LEU A 210 21.78 -0.04 7.18
CA LEU A 210 20.81 0.62 8.05
C LEU A 210 20.78 -0.07 9.41
N ASP A 211 20.59 0.72 10.47
CA ASP A 211 20.33 0.13 11.78
C ASP A 211 18.86 -0.34 11.93
N LYS A 212 18.64 -1.16 12.92
CA LYS A 212 17.31 -1.74 13.20
C LYS A 212 16.26 -0.67 13.48
N LYS A 213 16.63 0.37 14.25
CA LYS A 213 15.71 1.46 14.63
C LYS A 213 15.25 2.27 13.41
N TYR A 214 16.17 2.53 12.48
CA TYR A 214 15.83 3.22 11.23
C TYR A 214 14.89 2.36 10.35
N LEU A 215 15.13 1.05 10.29
CA LEU A 215 14.24 0.12 9.57
C LEU A 215 12.84 0.05 10.22
N GLU A 216 12.77 0.07 11.56
CA GLU A 216 11.49 0.17 12.27
C GLU A 216 10.76 1.46 11.91
N ASP A 217 11.46 2.57 11.85
CA ASP A 217 10.89 3.88 11.50
C ASP A 217 10.32 3.89 10.08
N ILE A 218 11.05 3.32 9.11
CA ILE A 218 10.57 3.16 7.73
C ILE A 218 9.25 2.35 7.69
N ILE A 219 9.16 1.26 8.44
CA ILE A 219 7.99 0.38 8.42
C ILE A 219 6.80 1.03 9.13
N VAL A 220 7.03 1.67 10.28
CA VAL A 220 5.94 2.22 11.10
C VAL A 220 5.56 3.63 10.70
N ASN A 221 6.53 4.54 10.56
CA ASN A 221 6.28 5.98 10.51
C ASN A 221 6.35 6.57 9.10
N LYS A 222 7.22 6.07 8.22
CA LYS A 222 7.32 6.60 6.85
C LYS A 222 6.03 6.32 6.09
N VAL A 223 5.46 7.33 5.42
CA VAL A 223 4.20 7.20 4.65
C VAL A 223 4.43 7.11 3.15
N GLU A 224 5.52 7.67 2.64
CA GLU A 224 5.82 7.74 1.21
C GLU A 224 6.07 6.37 0.59
N ASN A 225 6.42 5.38 1.42
CA ASN A 225 6.59 3.98 1.01
C ASN A 225 5.34 3.13 1.24
N LYS A 226 4.18 3.76 1.51
CA LYS A 226 2.91 3.06 1.73
C LYS A 226 1.88 3.47 0.71
N MET A 227 1.17 2.50 0.17
CA MET A 227 0.14 2.71 -0.84
C MET A 227 -1.14 1.94 -0.48
N TRP A 228 -2.28 2.60 -0.64
CA TRP A 228 -3.57 1.91 -0.58
C TRP A 228 -3.75 1.04 -1.82
N ILE A 229 -3.93 -0.25 -1.61
CA ILE A 229 -4.33 -1.20 -2.65
C ILE A 229 -5.84 -1.20 -2.80
N TYR A 230 -6.54 -1.18 -1.67
CA TYR A 230 -7.99 -1.08 -1.58
C TYR A 230 -8.36 -0.33 -0.30
N ASN A 231 -9.41 0.48 -0.37
CA ASN A 231 -9.97 1.15 0.80
C ASN A 231 -11.50 1.15 0.71
N GLU A 232 -12.16 0.43 1.62
CA GLU A 232 -13.62 0.26 1.64
C GLU A 232 -14.39 1.61 1.64
N LYS A 233 -13.91 2.59 2.41
CA LYS A 233 -14.56 3.92 2.46
C LYS A 233 -14.41 4.65 1.13
N CYS A 234 -13.26 4.46 0.47
CA CYS A 234 -12.99 5.05 -0.83
C CYS A 234 -13.95 4.49 -1.88
N GLU A 235 -14.11 3.18 -1.98
CA GLU A 235 -14.99 2.57 -2.98
C GLU A 235 -16.45 2.98 -2.78
N LYS A 236 -16.95 2.99 -1.55
CA LYS A 236 -18.29 3.51 -1.24
C LYS A 236 -18.47 4.98 -1.64
N ALA A 237 -17.42 5.79 -1.45
CA ALA A 237 -17.46 7.20 -1.84
C ALA A 237 -17.42 7.37 -3.36
N VAL A 238 -16.64 6.53 -4.07
CA VAL A 238 -16.60 6.49 -5.55
C VAL A 238 -17.97 6.12 -6.11
N GLU A 239 -18.58 5.04 -5.62
CA GLU A 239 -19.92 4.63 -6.05
C GLU A 239 -20.95 5.74 -5.86
N TYR A 240 -20.94 6.38 -4.71
CA TYR A 240 -21.83 7.52 -4.42
C TYR A 240 -21.62 8.68 -5.39
N ILE A 241 -20.37 9.07 -5.66
CA ILE A 241 -20.04 10.15 -6.59
C ILE A 241 -20.57 9.84 -7.99
N LEU A 242 -20.33 8.64 -8.48
CA LEU A 242 -20.77 8.21 -9.81
C LEU A 242 -22.30 8.25 -9.92
N GLN A 243 -23.01 7.74 -8.93
CA GLN A 243 -24.48 7.75 -8.89
C GLN A 243 -25.02 9.20 -8.86
N GLN A 244 -24.43 10.09 -8.06
CA GLN A 244 -24.85 11.49 -8.00
C GLN A 244 -24.62 12.21 -9.32
N ASN A 245 -23.47 12.00 -9.95
CA ASN A 245 -23.17 12.63 -11.24
C ASN A 245 -24.12 12.18 -12.35
N ILE A 246 -24.41 10.88 -12.44
CA ILE A 246 -25.37 10.32 -13.39
C ILE A 246 -26.76 10.95 -13.17
N TYR A 247 -27.23 10.95 -11.92
CA TYR A 247 -28.53 11.50 -11.58
C TYR A 247 -28.65 12.99 -11.94
N GLN A 248 -27.64 13.81 -11.64
CA GLN A 248 -27.63 15.24 -11.98
C GLN A 248 -27.61 15.45 -13.49
N TYR A 249 -26.84 14.65 -14.22
CA TYR A 249 -26.78 14.71 -15.68
C TYR A 249 -28.13 14.39 -16.32
N GLU A 250 -28.81 13.35 -15.87
CA GLU A 250 -30.14 12.94 -16.36
C GLU A 250 -31.17 14.05 -16.11
N LYS A 251 -31.21 14.62 -14.89
CA LYS A 251 -32.08 15.75 -14.58
C LYS A 251 -31.83 16.96 -15.48
N MET A 252 -30.57 17.28 -15.74
CA MET A 252 -30.22 18.38 -16.64
C MET A 252 -30.72 18.10 -18.07
N LYS A 253 -30.54 16.89 -18.56
CA LYS A 253 -31.02 16.46 -19.88
C LYS A 253 -32.54 16.57 -20.00
N GLU A 254 -33.30 16.08 -19.04
CA GLU A 254 -34.78 16.21 -19.01
C GLU A 254 -35.25 17.66 -19.01
N LYS A 255 -34.54 18.55 -18.29
CA LYS A 255 -34.85 19.99 -18.27
C LYS A 255 -34.62 20.63 -19.63
N ILE A 256 -33.54 20.27 -20.31
CA ILE A 256 -33.24 20.77 -21.65
C ILE A 256 -34.31 20.29 -22.64
N GLU A 257 -34.67 19.02 -22.63
CA GLU A 257 -35.69 18.44 -23.50
C GLU A 257 -37.07 19.11 -23.30
N ARG A 258 -37.46 19.33 -22.04
CA ARG A 258 -38.71 20.08 -21.72
C ARG A 258 -38.68 21.49 -22.28
N ASN A 259 -37.58 22.20 -22.12
CA ASN A 259 -37.46 23.57 -22.61
C ASN A 259 -37.51 23.63 -24.15
N ILE A 260 -36.92 22.68 -24.84
CA ILE A 260 -36.97 22.55 -26.30
C ILE A 260 -38.42 22.31 -26.75
N LYS A 261 -39.13 21.42 -26.07
CA LYS A 261 -40.53 21.12 -26.36
C LYS A 261 -41.44 22.36 -26.23
N ILE A 262 -41.29 23.10 -25.09
CA ILE A 262 -42.05 24.33 -24.82
C ILE A 262 -41.78 25.39 -25.92
N LYS A 263 -40.52 25.58 -26.33
CA LYS A 263 -40.16 26.51 -27.42
C LYS A 263 -40.83 26.13 -28.72
N LYS A 264 -40.75 24.85 -29.13
CA LYS A 264 -41.41 24.35 -30.34
C LYS A 264 -42.93 24.57 -30.32
N GLU A 265 -43.61 24.33 -29.21
CA GLU A 265 -45.04 24.61 -29.04
C GLU A 265 -45.39 26.09 -29.12
N GLN A 266 -44.54 26.99 -28.62
CA GLN A 266 -44.71 28.44 -28.75
C GLN A 266 -44.53 28.95 -30.18
N ASP A 267 -43.56 28.36 -30.90
CA ASP A 267 -43.26 28.74 -32.30
C ASP A 267 -44.39 28.26 -33.25
N ILE A 268 -45.08 27.17 -32.95
CA ILE A 268 -46.25 26.66 -33.72
C ILE A 268 -47.49 27.53 -33.50
N ARG A 269 -47.58 28.21 -32.35
CA ARG A 269 -48.73 29.11 -32.00
C ARG A 269 -48.57 30.53 -32.50
N ARG A 270 -47.44 30.90 -33.06
CA ARG A 270 -47.16 32.16 -33.73
C ARG A 270 -47.33 32.03 -35.23
#